data_0e29b4399c092fe4ad561d71c4fbb02c
#
_entry.id   0e29b4399c092fe4ad561d71c4fbb02c
#
_cell.length_a   1.000
_cell.length_b   1.000
_cell.length_c   1.000
_cell.angle_alpha   90.00
_cell.angle_beta   90.00
_cell.angle_gamma   90.00
#
_symmetry.space_group_name_H-M   'P 1'
#
loop_
_entity.id
_entity.type
_entity.pdbx_description
1 polymer ?
#
loop_
_entity_poly.entity_id
_entity_poly.type
_entity_poly.pdbx_seq_one_letter_code
_entity_poly.pdbx_strand_id
1 'polypeptide(L)'
;MSGFIKRATAAASAAVITLTATGCSNRIFKEYQSREEISVPTEISFAWWGGDARADYTFKGIKIFEQENSDINVQPYSSDYVGYKESLDALYSFGKESDIIQLNYAWLNEYSTDGEGFYDLNTLSDEIALDNFTEEQLSYGMINGKLNAIPISLNAITFYYNEDMLKEIGEEIPETWDDLFECGSKLAAEGKYLFETANIYLWLMLTAHEEQTTGKAAADFDTENLASMMKFAKELNEGGVIHLGENYDKTNYFGGKCAGQLLWASDAQNYAYSDDSQITTVIGKFISTEEPLRSGWYVKPTSLYAISKNSDDPQSAARLLNYLLNGEEMAELQGIEKGIPLSRSALETLDGKEMLTSTAYNAGKMITDSQNEMQPMTKGLEDTEKINSFFVQLEQYMKGEKTAEAAAGDVILQG
;
A
#
# COMPACT_ATOMS: atom_id res chain seq x y z
N MET A 1 -52.10 -21.74 19.18
CA MET A 1 -51.52 -22.36 20.39
C MET A 1 -50.39 -21.49 20.85
N SER A 2 -50.59 -20.90 22.00
CA SER A 2 -49.72 -19.88 22.65
C SER A 2 -48.52 -20.54 23.29
N GLY A 3 -47.35 -19.88 23.19
CA GLY A 3 -46.16 -20.20 23.95
C GLY A 3 -45.48 -18.94 24.42
N PHE A 4 -45.77 -18.54 25.63
CA PHE A 4 -45.22 -17.40 26.37
C PHE A 4 -43.70 -17.60 26.64
N ILE A 5 -42.87 -16.64 26.28
CA ILE A 5 -41.52 -16.54 26.80
C ILE A 5 -41.55 -15.56 27.98
N LYS A 6 -41.29 -16.07 29.18
CA LYS A 6 -41.16 -15.27 30.41
C LYS A 6 -39.79 -14.54 30.42
N ARG A 7 -39.88 -13.22 30.54
CA ARG A 7 -38.73 -12.41 30.95
C ARG A 7 -38.52 -12.59 32.45
N ALA A 8 -37.31 -12.99 32.85
CA ALA A 8 -36.83 -12.96 34.22
C ALA A 8 -36.21 -11.61 34.51
N THR A 9 -36.89 -10.76 35.25
CA THR A 9 -36.35 -9.55 35.87
C THR A 9 -35.74 -9.94 37.21
N ALA A 10 -34.42 -9.80 37.33
CA ALA A 10 -33.71 -9.92 38.60
C ALA A 10 -33.88 -8.63 39.39
N ALA A 11 -34.70 -8.64 40.45
CA ALA A 11 -34.82 -7.57 41.41
C ALA A 11 -33.69 -7.70 42.45
N ALA A 12 -32.79 -6.70 42.49
CA ALA A 12 -31.82 -6.57 43.56
C ALA A 12 -32.53 -6.04 44.83
N SER A 13 -32.65 -6.87 45.84
CA SER A 13 -33.16 -6.50 47.15
C SER A 13 -32.08 -5.80 47.97
N ALA A 14 -32.20 -4.52 48.15
CA ALA A 14 -31.38 -3.77 49.12
C ALA A 14 -31.84 -4.11 50.57
N ALA A 15 -31.07 -4.86 51.29
CA ALA A 15 -31.26 -5.04 52.74
C ALA A 15 -30.52 -3.92 53.47
N VAL A 16 -31.30 -2.99 54.02
CA VAL A 16 -30.80 -1.97 54.98
C VAL A 16 -30.69 -2.63 56.35
N ILE A 17 -29.46 -2.93 56.80
CA ILE A 17 -29.19 -3.32 58.18
C ILE A 17 -28.69 -2.08 58.91
N THR A 18 -29.53 -1.51 59.76
CA THR A 18 -29.18 -0.48 60.75
C THR A 18 -28.53 -1.19 61.97
N LEU A 19 -27.22 -1.12 62.08
CA LEU A 19 -26.51 -1.50 63.28
C LEU A 19 -26.05 -0.24 64.00
N THR A 20 -26.70 0.01 65.15
CA THR A 20 -26.23 0.93 66.17
C THR A 20 -25.15 0.22 67.01
N ALA A 21 -23.87 0.54 66.80
CA ALA A 21 -22.80 0.16 67.71
C ALA A 21 -21.80 1.29 67.79
N THR A 22 -21.69 1.82 69.00
CA THR A 22 -20.71 2.78 69.43
C THR A 22 -19.28 2.18 69.41
N GLY A 23 -18.39 2.90 68.74
CA GLY A 23 -16.94 2.82 68.96
C GLY A 23 -16.21 1.64 68.33
N CYS A 24 -15.76 1.84 67.08
CA CYS A 24 -14.57 1.26 66.44
C CYS A 24 -14.71 1.31 64.87
N SER A 25 -15.14 2.45 64.32
CA SER A 25 -15.45 2.46 62.89
C SER A 25 -14.46 3.23 61.99
N ASN A 26 -13.32 3.71 62.56
CA ASN A 26 -12.36 4.48 61.71
C ASN A 26 -11.32 3.65 60.99
N ARG A 27 -11.24 2.32 61.23
CA ARG A 27 -10.27 1.46 60.51
C ARG A 27 -10.90 0.74 59.30
N ILE A 28 -12.16 0.35 59.39
CA ILE A 28 -12.82 -0.40 58.33
C ILE A 28 -13.19 0.53 57.15
N PHE A 29 -13.54 1.78 57.42
CA PHE A 29 -13.84 2.75 56.37
C PHE A 29 -12.62 3.24 55.58
N LYS A 30 -11.40 3.20 56.16
CA LYS A 30 -10.15 3.50 55.45
C LYS A 30 -9.71 2.35 54.54
N GLU A 31 -10.03 1.12 54.87
CA GLU A 31 -9.72 -0.05 54.05
C GLU A 31 -10.65 -0.21 52.85
N TYR A 32 -11.83 0.42 52.90
CA TYR A 32 -12.79 0.41 51.76
C TYR A 32 -12.56 1.55 50.76
N GLN A 33 -11.79 2.58 51.10
CA GLN A 33 -11.41 3.68 50.21
C GLN A 33 -10.12 3.42 49.43
N SER A 34 -9.46 2.28 49.61
CA SER A 34 -8.30 1.86 48.86
C SER A 34 -8.57 0.62 47.99
N ARG A 35 -9.81 0.36 47.62
CA ARG A 35 -10.03 -0.45 46.44
C ARG A 35 -9.68 0.43 45.24
N GLU A 36 -8.53 0.15 44.64
CA GLU A 36 -8.24 0.59 43.27
C GLU A 36 -9.52 0.39 42.49
N GLU A 37 -10.04 1.45 41.89
CA GLU A 37 -11.07 1.33 40.88
C GLU A 37 -10.46 0.36 39.85
N ILE A 38 -11.04 -0.83 39.73
CA ILE A 38 -10.69 -1.72 38.64
C ILE A 38 -11.22 -0.99 37.41
N SER A 39 -10.34 -0.18 36.78
CA SER A 39 -10.67 0.44 35.50
C SER A 39 -10.83 -0.69 34.50
N VAL A 40 -12.02 -0.79 33.92
CA VAL A 40 -12.22 -1.68 32.77
C VAL A 40 -11.38 -1.13 31.64
N PRO A 41 -10.50 -1.92 31.02
CA PRO A 41 -9.71 -1.44 29.90
C PRO A 41 -10.62 -0.87 28.80
N THR A 42 -10.18 0.22 28.18
CA THR A 42 -10.83 0.75 26.97
C THR A 42 -10.67 -0.26 25.84
N GLU A 43 -11.76 -0.57 25.14
CA GLU A 43 -11.71 -1.45 23.96
C GLU A 43 -11.47 -0.62 22.72
N ILE A 44 -10.40 -0.95 21.95
CA ILE A 44 -10.04 -0.36 20.66
C ILE A 44 -10.01 -1.46 19.60
N SER A 45 -10.63 -1.21 18.48
CA SER A 45 -10.65 -2.15 17.35
C SER A 45 -9.66 -1.75 16.25
N PHE A 46 -9.00 -2.75 15.65
CA PHE A 46 -8.08 -2.52 14.55
C PHE A 46 -8.36 -3.50 13.40
N ALA A 47 -8.61 -2.97 12.20
CA ALA A 47 -8.84 -3.74 10.98
C ALA A 47 -7.68 -3.58 9.98
N TRP A 48 -7.21 -4.71 9.44
CA TRP A 48 -6.16 -4.73 8.41
C TRP A 48 -6.31 -5.91 7.47
N TRP A 49 -5.64 -5.84 6.32
CA TRP A 49 -5.52 -6.97 5.39
C TRP A 49 -4.10 -7.51 5.32
N GLY A 50 -3.99 -8.79 4.99
CA GLY A 50 -2.74 -9.48 4.73
C GLY A 50 -2.87 -10.97 4.90
N GLY A 51 -1.91 -11.73 4.37
CA GLY A 51 -1.84 -13.17 4.58
C GLY A 51 -1.42 -13.54 6.00
N ASP A 52 -1.32 -14.86 6.26
CA ASP A 52 -1.04 -15.43 7.58
C ASP A 52 0.18 -14.81 8.27
N ALA A 53 1.27 -14.55 7.54
CA ALA A 53 2.48 -13.94 8.11
C ALA A 53 2.21 -12.54 8.68
N ARG A 54 1.43 -11.70 7.96
CA ARG A 54 1.04 -10.36 8.42
C ARG A 54 0.11 -10.41 9.62
N ALA A 55 -0.82 -11.35 9.62
CA ALA A 55 -1.70 -11.59 10.76
C ALA A 55 -0.88 -11.98 12.00
N ASP A 56 0.03 -12.93 11.86
CA ASP A 56 0.85 -13.48 12.94
C ASP A 56 1.70 -12.41 13.66
N TYR A 57 2.46 -11.61 12.92
CA TYR A 57 3.30 -10.59 13.55
C TYR A 57 2.47 -9.45 14.14
N THR A 58 1.35 -9.08 13.49
CA THR A 58 0.46 -8.04 14.00
C THR A 58 -0.20 -8.48 15.31
N PHE A 59 -0.70 -9.72 15.40
CA PHE A 59 -1.23 -10.27 16.66
C PHE A 59 -0.17 -10.32 17.78
N LYS A 60 1.08 -10.64 17.45
CA LYS A 60 2.19 -10.60 18.42
C LYS A 60 2.44 -9.18 18.90
N GLY A 61 2.52 -8.21 18.00
CA GLY A 61 2.70 -6.79 18.32
C GLY A 61 1.57 -6.26 19.19
N ILE A 62 0.31 -6.55 18.86
CA ILE A 62 -0.85 -6.18 19.70
C ILE A 62 -0.71 -6.71 21.13
N LYS A 63 -0.30 -7.96 21.31
CA LYS A 63 -0.11 -8.55 22.64
C LYS A 63 0.99 -7.85 23.45
N ILE A 64 2.07 -7.41 22.81
CA ILE A 64 3.13 -6.64 23.46
C ILE A 64 2.58 -5.27 23.86
N PHE A 65 1.88 -4.60 22.95
CA PHE A 65 1.23 -3.32 23.23
C PHE A 65 0.28 -3.39 24.43
N GLU A 66 -0.58 -4.41 24.52
CA GLU A 66 -1.52 -4.59 25.65
C GLU A 66 -0.80 -4.86 26.99
N GLN A 67 0.37 -5.52 26.97
CA GLN A 67 1.17 -5.72 28.18
C GLN A 67 1.74 -4.42 28.72
N GLU A 68 2.09 -3.48 27.86
CA GLU A 68 2.63 -2.17 28.21
C GLU A 68 1.52 -1.14 28.49
N ASN A 69 0.33 -1.36 27.92
CA ASN A 69 -0.84 -0.49 28.01
C ASN A 69 -2.04 -1.27 28.58
N SER A 70 -1.95 -1.69 29.85
CA SER A 70 -2.96 -2.53 30.49
C SER A 70 -4.34 -1.88 30.66
N ASP A 71 -4.44 -0.59 30.38
CA ASP A 71 -5.67 0.20 30.30
C ASP A 71 -6.38 0.12 28.94
N ILE A 72 -5.76 -0.54 27.94
CA ILE A 72 -6.31 -0.73 26.58
C ILE A 72 -6.40 -2.24 26.28
N ASN A 73 -7.51 -2.65 25.69
CA ASN A 73 -7.72 -3.97 25.11
C ASN A 73 -8.02 -3.83 23.62
N VAL A 74 -7.30 -4.56 22.75
CA VAL A 74 -7.42 -4.42 21.31
C VAL A 74 -8.25 -5.55 20.73
N GLN A 75 -9.29 -5.21 19.97
CA GLN A 75 -10.09 -6.15 19.18
C GLN A 75 -9.56 -6.21 17.73
N PRO A 76 -8.81 -7.25 17.37
CA PRO A 76 -8.16 -7.34 16.07
C PRO A 76 -9.07 -7.97 15.00
N TYR A 77 -9.10 -7.39 13.80
CA TYR A 77 -9.82 -7.89 12.62
C TYR A 77 -8.87 -8.02 11.43
N SER A 78 -8.41 -9.22 11.14
CA SER A 78 -7.57 -9.54 9.99
C SER A 78 -8.38 -10.23 8.90
N SER A 79 -8.17 -9.88 7.63
CA SER A 79 -8.72 -10.60 6.48
C SER A 79 -7.76 -10.57 5.29
N ASP A 80 -8.07 -11.35 4.26
CA ASP A 80 -7.40 -11.23 2.97
C ASP A 80 -7.74 -9.89 2.30
N TYR A 81 -6.89 -9.45 1.37
CA TYR A 81 -7.14 -8.23 0.59
C TYR A 81 -8.45 -8.32 -0.21
N VAL A 82 -8.71 -9.50 -0.80
CA VAL A 82 -9.95 -9.77 -1.53
C VAL A 82 -11.13 -9.82 -0.55
N GLY A 83 -12.10 -8.94 -0.74
CA GLY A 83 -13.28 -8.82 0.13
C GLY A 83 -13.10 -7.89 1.33
N TYR A 84 -11.88 -7.38 1.59
CA TYR A 84 -11.64 -6.42 2.67
C TYR A 84 -12.39 -5.09 2.42
N LYS A 85 -12.30 -4.56 1.19
CA LYS A 85 -12.97 -3.30 0.85
C LYS A 85 -14.48 -3.41 0.98
N GLU A 86 -15.08 -4.47 0.46
CA GLU A 86 -16.52 -4.72 0.54
C GLU A 86 -17.01 -4.83 1.99
N SER A 87 -16.20 -5.47 2.84
CA SER A 87 -16.49 -5.55 4.28
C SER A 87 -16.39 -4.18 4.96
N LEU A 88 -15.36 -3.40 4.60
CA LEU A 88 -15.16 -2.04 5.11
C LEU A 88 -16.30 -1.12 4.66
N ASP A 89 -16.71 -1.15 3.39
CA ASP A 89 -17.82 -0.38 2.84
C ASP A 89 -19.11 -0.66 3.63
N ALA A 90 -19.39 -1.94 3.89
CA ALA A 90 -20.56 -2.34 4.65
C ALA A 90 -20.52 -1.80 6.09
N LEU A 91 -19.39 -1.95 6.79
CA LEU A 91 -19.25 -1.47 8.18
C LEU A 91 -19.28 0.05 8.24
N TYR A 92 -18.59 0.74 7.34
CA TYR A 92 -18.52 2.20 7.28
C TYR A 92 -19.90 2.83 7.04
N SER A 93 -20.73 2.20 6.17
CA SER A 93 -22.10 2.67 5.90
C SER A 93 -23.03 2.66 7.13
N PHE A 94 -22.68 1.84 8.15
CA PHE A 94 -23.43 1.73 9.39
C PHE A 94 -22.73 2.43 10.58
N GLY A 95 -21.57 3.07 10.38
CA GLY A 95 -20.74 3.62 11.46
C GLY A 95 -20.31 2.54 12.45
N LYS A 96 -19.88 1.37 11.94
CA LYS A 96 -19.45 0.19 12.69
C LYS A 96 -18.07 -0.30 12.28
N GLU A 97 -17.36 0.51 11.50
CA GLU A 97 -15.97 0.28 11.17
C GLU A 97 -15.09 0.29 12.42
N SER A 98 -13.91 -0.30 12.31
CA SER A 98 -12.94 -0.33 13.40
C SER A 98 -12.38 1.07 13.71
N ASP A 99 -11.93 1.27 14.95
CA ASP A 99 -11.30 2.52 15.40
C ASP A 99 -10.06 2.83 14.57
N ILE A 100 -9.20 1.84 14.31
CA ILE A 100 -8.06 1.96 13.40
C ILE A 100 -8.32 1.11 12.18
N ILE A 101 -8.06 1.67 10.99
CA ILE A 101 -8.32 1.04 9.71
C ILE A 101 -7.07 1.12 8.84
N GLN A 102 -6.64 -0.01 8.26
CA GLN A 102 -5.68 0.02 7.16
C GLN A 102 -6.42 0.37 5.87
N LEU A 103 -5.88 1.32 5.11
CA LEU A 103 -6.47 1.83 3.86
C LEU A 103 -5.52 1.61 2.68
N ASN A 104 -6.07 1.28 1.53
CA ASN A 104 -5.40 1.50 0.26
C ASN A 104 -5.41 3.00 -0.05
N TYR A 105 -4.34 3.52 -0.65
CA TYR A 105 -4.20 4.94 -0.96
C TYR A 105 -5.37 5.48 -1.80
N ALA A 106 -5.84 4.72 -2.77
CA ALA A 106 -6.97 5.11 -3.62
C ALA A 106 -8.29 5.30 -2.83
N TRP A 107 -8.47 4.58 -1.72
CA TRP A 107 -9.70 4.63 -0.93
C TRP A 107 -9.77 5.83 0.00
N LEU A 108 -8.64 6.45 0.34
CA LEU A 108 -8.62 7.61 1.25
C LEU A 108 -9.57 8.71 0.78
N ASN A 109 -9.52 9.06 -0.50
CA ASN A 109 -10.42 10.06 -1.08
C ASN A 109 -11.87 9.57 -1.21
N GLU A 110 -12.11 8.26 -1.26
CA GLU A 110 -13.47 7.71 -1.34
C GLU A 110 -14.21 7.86 -0.02
N TYR A 111 -13.51 7.58 1.10
CA TYR A 111 -14.08 7.69 2.45
C TYR A 111 -14.03 9.11 3.03
N SER A 112 -13.15 9.98 2.52
CA SER A 112 -12.94 11.33 3.06
C SER A 112 -12.74 12.36 1.95
N THR A 113 -13.78 12.61 1.14
CA THR A 113 -13.73 13.59 0.03
C THR A 113 -13.49 15.03 0.49
N ASP A 114 -13.92 15.36 1.71
CA ASP A 114 -13.86 16.69 2.31
C ASP A 114 -12.91 16.81 3.51
N GLY A 115 -12.20 15.73 3.86
CA GLY A 115 -11.34 15.65 5.03
C GLY A 115 -12.06 15.35 6.34
N GLU A 116 -13.38 15.06 6.30
CA GLU A 116 -14.19 14.77 7.48
C GLU A 116 -14.50 13.28 7.66
N GLY A 117 -13.95 12.41 6.78
CA GLY A 117 -14.18 10.97 6.83
C GLY A 117 -13.42 10.28 7.97
N PHE A 118 -12.26 10.79 8.33
CA PHE A 118 -11.42 10.27 9.40
C PHE A 118 -11.08 11.36 10.41
N TYR A 119 -10.52 10.94 11.54
CA TYR A 119 -9.99 11.86 12.54
C TYR A 119 -8.84 12.68 11.96
N ASP A 120 -8.73 13.95 12.34
CA ASP A 120 -7.55 14.75 12.00
C ASP A 120 -6.40 14.39 12.95
N LEU A 121 -5.46 13.60 12.49
CA LEU A 121 -4.33 13.09 13.30
C LEU A 121 -3.38 14.20 13.76
N ASN A 122 -3.41 15.39 13.15
CA ASN A 122 -2.68 16.55 13.68
C ASN A 122 -3.16 16.93 15.09
N THR A 123 -4.41 16.66 15.42
CA THR A 123 -4.98 16.93 16.74
C THR A 123 -4.60 15.89 17.80
N LEU A 124 -3.92 14.83 17.41
CA LEU A 124 -3.47 13.71 18.25
C LEU A 124 -1.92 13.63 18.30
N SER A 125 -1.25 14.74 18.05
CA SER A 125 0.23 14.83 18.05
C SER A 125 0.88 14.64 19.43
N ASP A 126 0.08 14.65 20.50
CA ASP A 126 0.57 14.30 21.84
C ASP A 126 0.72 12.78 22.01
N GLU A 127 -0.06 11.99 21.27
CA GLU A 127 -0.06 10.51 21.30
C GLU A 127 0.72 9.89 20.13
N ILE A 128 0.82 10.60 18.98
CA ILE A 128 1.49 10.12 17.77
C ILE A 128 2.72 10.97 17.50
N ALA A 129 3.89 10.33 17.47
CA ALA A 129 5.16 10.98 17.13
C ALA A 129 5.25 11.29 15.63
N LEU A 130 4.51 12.33 15.19
CA LEU A 130 4.45 12.75 13.78
C LEU A 130 5.78 13.29 13.25
N ASP A 131 6.68 13.75 14.12
CA ASP A 131 8.02 14.21 13.79
C ASP A 131 8.97 13.08 13.30
N ASN A 132 8.54 11.83 13.40
CA ASN A 132 9.19 10.70 12.74
C ASN A 132 8.97 10.66 11.22
N PHE A 133 8.10 11.51 10.69
CA PHE A 133 7.76 11.57 9.26
C PHE A 133 8.07 12.96 8.70
N THR A 134 8.46 13.02 7.43
CA THR A 134 8.60 14.31 6.74
C THR A 134 7.22 14.88 6.35
N GLU A 135 7.15 16.21 6.14
CA GLU A 135 5.92 16.86 5.65
C GLU A 135 5.45 16.26 4.31
N GLU A 136 6.39 15.94 3.42
CA GLU A 136 6.09 15.31 2.13
C GLU A 136 5.47 13.92 2.33
N GLN A 137 6.01 13.09 3.22
CA GLN A 137 5.46 11.78 3.54
C GLN A 137 4.04 11.90 4.12
N LEU A 138 3.81 12.80 5.05
CA LEU A 138 2.49 13.04 5.63
C LEU A 138 1.50 13.60 4.59
N SER A 139 1.98 14.32 3.57
CA SER A 139 1.12 14.90 2.53
C SER A 139 0.27 13.87 1.79
N TYR A 140 0.72 12.62 1.69
CA TYR A 140 -0.07 11.54 1.10
C TYR A 140 -1.35 11.20 1.90
N GLY A 141 -1.36 11.50 3.19
CA GLY A 141 -2.53 11.31 4.05
C GLY A 141 -3.39 12.55 4.25
N MET A 142 -2.99 13.68 3.62
CA MET A 142 -3.67 14.96 3.77
C MET A 142 -4.88 15.10 2.84
N ILE A 143 -6.04 15.43 3.40
CA ILE A 143 -7.25 15.80 2.65
C ILE A 143 -7.74 17.15 3.18
N ASN A 144 -7.83 18.14 2.30
CA ASN A 144 -8.33 19.50 2.64
C ASN A 144 -7.64 20.12 3.89
N GLY A 145 -6.33 19.89 4.04
CA GLY A 145 -5.54 20.45 5.15
C GLY A 145 -5.63 19.66 6.47
N LYS A 146 -6.31 18.51 6.49
CA LYS A 146 -6.38 17.59 7.64
C LYS A 146 -5.57 16.34 7.36
N LEU A 147 -4.83 15.86 8.34
CA LEU A 147 -4.10 14.58 8.26
C LEU A 147 -5.05 13.44 8.58
N ASN A 148 -5.70 12.89 7.57
CA ASN A 148 -6.68 11.82 7.73
C ASN A 148 -6.07 10.42 7.86
N ALA A 149 -4.83 10.22 7.42
CA ALA A 149 -4.13 8.95 7.52
C ALA A 149 -2.61 9.16 7.52
N ILE A 150 -1.85 8.18 8.02
CA ILE A 150 -0.39 8.18 7.97
C ILE A 150 0.05 7.03 7.06
N PRO A 151 0.89 7.30 6.04
CA PRO A 151 1.42 6.27 5.17
C PRO A 151 2.43 5.37 5.92
N ILE A 152 2.39 4.06 5.62
CA ILE A 152 3.28 3.07 6.26
C ILE A 152 4.62 3.03 5.55
N SER A 153 4.60 2.98 4.22
CA SER A 153 5.76 2.94 3.33
C SER A 153 5.37 3.48 1.96
N LEU A 154 6.37 3.73 1.10
CA LEU A 154 6.15 4.11 -0.29
C LEU A 154 6.35 2.93 -1.23
N ASN A 155 5.67 2.99 -2.36
CA ASN A 155 5.75 2.02 -3.44
C ASN A 155 5.75 2.73 -4.79
N ALA A 156 6.57 2.25 -5.70
CA ALA A 156 6.59 2.66 -7.09
C ALA A 156 6.90 1.45 -7.96
N ILE A 157 6.61 1.52 -9.25
CA ILE A 157 7.10 0.51 -10.18
C ILE A 157 8.59 0.74 -10.43
N THR A 158 9.31 -0.37 -10.59
CA THR A 158 10.72 -0.36 -10.91
C THR A 158 11.05 -1.53 -11.82
N PHE A 159 12.21 -1.45 -12.46
CA PHE A 159 12.70 -2.47 -13.37
C PHE A 159 13.63 -3.44 -12.65
N TYR A 160 13.42 -4.72 -12.92
CA TYR A 160 14.28 -5.81 -12.45
C TYR A 160 14.87 -6.50 -13.66
N TYR A 161 16.19 -6.69 -13.69
CA TYR A 161 16.89 -7.29 -14.80
C TYR A 161 17.66 -8.54 -14.36
N ASN A 162 17.71 -9.51 -15.25
CA ASN A 162 18.65 -10.61 -15.17
C ASN A 162 20.00 -10.10 -15.66
N GLU A 163 20.91 -9.83 -14.72
CA GLU A 163 22.24 -9.27 -15.00
C GLU A 163 23.06 -10.15 -15.95
N ASP A 164 22.93 -11.47 -15.83
CA ASP A 164 23.67 -12.41 -16.67
C ASP A 164 23.23 -12.33 -18.13
N MET A 165 21.91 -12.22 -18.38
CA MET A 165 21.39 -12.04 -19.74
C MET A 165 21.79 -10.69 -20.35
N LEU A 166 21.84 -9.61 -19.58
CA LEU A 166 22.37 -8.32 -20.08
C LEU A 166 23.84 -8.42 -20.45
N LYS A 167 24.66 -9.04 -19.60
CA LYS A 167 26.08 -9.28 -19.89
C LYS A 167 26.29 -10.17 -21.11
N GLU A 168 25.45 -11.18 -21.33
CA GLU A 168 25.54 -12.06 -22.53
C GLU A 168 25.36 -11.28 -23.82
N ILE A 169 24.48 -10.26 -23.86
CA ILE A 169 24.26 -9.39 -25.02
C ILE A 169 25.20 -8.17 -25.05
N GLY A 170 26.08 -8.02 -24.03
CA GLY A 170 27.06 -6.95 -23.94
C GLY A 170 26.49 -5.60 -23.53
N GLU A 171 25.37 -5.61 -22.76
CA GLU A 171 24.67 -4.42 -22.27
C GLU A 171 24.81 -4.23 -20.76
N GLU A 172 24.70 -2.99 -20.34
CA GLU A 172 24.52 -2.58 -18.95
C GLU A 172 23.03 -2.43 -18.62
N ILE A 173 22.71 -2.04 -17.37
CA ILE A 173 21.33 -1.77 -16.97
C ILE A 173 20.80 -0.56 -17.76
N PRO A 174 19.70 -0.69 -18.52
CA PRO A 174 19.12 0.42 -19.26
C PRO A 174 18.70 1.60 -18.38
N GLU A 175 18.97 2.82 -18.81
CA GLU A 175 18.57 4.05 -18.14
C GLU A 175 17.66 4.93 -19.02
N THR A 176 17.68 4.72 -20.35
CA THR A 176 16.88 5.46 -21.32
C THR A 176 16.01 4.54 -22.17
N TRP A 177 15.03 5.13 -22.87
CA TRP A 177 14.22 4.39 -23.83
C TRP A 177 15.04 3.80 -24.98
N ASP A 178 16.08 4.51 -25.43
CA ASP A 178 16.99 4.02 -26.48
C ASP A 178 17.75 2.78 -26.02
N ASP A 179 18.22 2.76 -24.76
CA ASP A 179 18.89 1.58 -24.18
C ASP A 179 17.94 0.38 -24.14
N LEU A 180 16.65 0.61 -23.81
CA LEU A 180 15.65 -0.48 -23.86
C LEU A 180 15.51 -1.07 -25.26
N PHE A 181 15.46 -0.22 -26.29
CA PHE A 181 15.38 -0.70 -27.68
C PHE A 181 16.66 -1.42 -28.12
N GLU A 182 17.83 -0.97 -27.68
CA GLU A 182 19.10 -1.65 -27.97
C GLU A 182 19.13 -3.05 -27.34
N CYS A 183 18.82 -3.16 -26.05
CA CYS A 183 18.69 -4.44 -25.34
C CYS A 183 17.63 -5.34 -26.01
N GLY A 184 16.43 -4.80 -26.27
CA GLY A 184 15.34 -5.53 -26.88
C GLY A 184 15.71 -6.13 -28.25
N SER A 185 16.33 -5.32 -29.12
CA SER A 185 16.75 -5.77 -30.45
C SER A 185 17.78 -6.89 -30.42
N LYS A 186 18.75 -6.84 -29.49
CA LYS A 186 19.77 -7.88 -29.31
C LYS A 186 19.13 -9.17 -28.80
N LEU A 187 18.22 -9.08 -27.82
CA LEU A 187 17.49 -10.24 -27.29
C LEU A 187 16.57 -10.87 -28.34
N ALA A 188 15.90 -10.05 -29.17
CA ALA A 188 15.03 -10.54 -30.23
C ALA A 188 15.80 -11.36 -31.29
N ALA A 189 17.07 -11.03 -31.54
CA ALA A 189 17.93 -11.81 -32.43
C ALA A 189 18.20 -13.23 -31.90
N GLU A 190 18.04 -13.46 -30.60
CA GLU A 190 18.14 -14.76 -29.93
C GLU A 190 16.77 -15.45 -29.68
N GLY A 191 15.67 -14.84 -30.16
CA GLY A 191 14.31 -15.33 -29.90
C GLY A 191 13.83 -15.08 -28.48
N LYS A 192 14.42 -14.11 -27.79
CA LYS A 192 14.08 -13.64 -26.45
C LYS A 192 13.53 -12.23 -26.52
N TYR A 193 13.08 -11.67 -25.39
CA TYR A 193 12.63 -10.28 -25.27
C TYR A 193 13.07 -9.69 -23.92
N LEU A 194 12.99 -8.35 -23.81
CA LEU A 194 13.48 -7.70 -22.60
C LEU A 194 12.50 -7.85 -21.43
N PHE A 195 11.22 -7.54 -21.62
CA PHE A 195 10.23 -7.61 -20.55
C PHE A 195 9.01 -8.44 -20.89
N GLU A 196 8.54 -9.16 -19.88
CA GLU A 196 7.16 -9.62 -19.77
C GLU A 196 6.52 -8.94 -18.56
N THR A 197 5.33 -8.36 -18.73
CA THR A 197 4.69 -7.57 -17.68
C THR A 197 3.18 -7.61 -17.77
N ALA A 198 2.51 -7.42 -16.62
CA ALA A 198 1.06 -7.32 -16.60
C ALA A 198 0.57 -5.96 -17.14
N ASN A 199 -0.68 -5.93 -17.62
CA ASN A 199 -1.28 -4.76 -18.26
C ASN A 199 -1.15 -3.47 -17.44
N ILE A 200 -1.32 -3.54 -16.12
CA ILE A 200 -1.20 -2.36 -15.25
C ILE A 200 0.20 -1.73 -15.32
N TYR A 201 1.24 -2.53 -15.32
CA TYR A 201 2.61 -2.02 -15.37
C TYR A 201 2.94 -1.47 -16.76
N LEU A 202 2.49 -2.16 -17.82
CA LEU A 202 2.65 -1.65 -19.17
C LEU A 202 1.87 -0.35 -19.39
N TRP A 203 0.65 -0.26 -18.87
CA TRP A 203 -0.12 0.99 -18.88
C TRP A 203 0.65 2.15 -18.25
N LEU A 204 1.23 1.93 -17.05
CA LEU A 204 2.01 2.95 -16.36
C LEU A 204 3.29 3.32 -17.13
N MET A 205 3.94 2.35 -17.76
CA MET A 205 5.12 2.56 -18.61
C MET A 205 4.79 3.41 -19.85
N LEU A 206 3.69 3.08 -20.55
CA LEU A 206 3.22 3.86 -21.72
C LEU A 206 2.78 5.26 -21.32
N THR A 207 2.08 5.39 -20.20
CA THR A 207 1.65 6.68 -19.67
C THR A 207 2.86 7.56 -19.33
N ALA A 208 3.89 6.97 -18.71
CA ALA A 208 5.12 7.68 -18.38
C ALA A 208 5.83 8.21 -19.63
N HIS A 209 5.97 7.39 -20.67
CA HIS A 209 6.57 7.83 -21.93
C HIS A 209 5.78 8.99 -22.56
N GLU A 210 4.46 8.89 -22.58
CA GLU A 210 3.60 9.95 -23.14
C GLU A 210 3.70 11.25 -22.34
N GLU A 211 3.76 11.18 -20.99
CA GLU A 211 3.98 12.35 -20.14
C GLU A 211 5.38 12.95 -20.33
N GLN A 212 6.42 12.13 -20.41
CA GLN A 212 7.81 12.58 -20.62
C GLN A 212 7.97 13.30 -21.94
N THR A 213 7.31 12.84 -22.99
CA THR A 213 7.46 13.38 -24.35
C THR A 213 6.52 14.56 -24.65
N THR A 214 5.33 14.60 -24.08
CA THR A 214 4.32 15.64 -24.36
C THR A 214 4.23 16.71 -23.28
N GLY A 215 4.66 16.41 -22.05
CA GLY A 215 4.45 17.25 -20.87
C GLY A 215 3.01 17.28 -20.35
N LYS A 216 2.09 16.53 -20.98
CA LYS A 216 0.69 16.49 -20.62
C LYS A 216 0.46 15.51 -19.50
N ALA A 217 -0.29 15.88 -18.46
CA ALA A 217 -0.61 14.97 -17.37
C ALA A 217 -1.56 13.86 -17.83
N ALA A 218 -1.42 12.66 -17.31
CA ALA A 218 -2.25 11.49 -17.67
C ALA A 218 -3.76 11.74 -17.48
N ALA A 219 -4.14 12.58 -16.51
CA ALA A 219 -5.52 12.99 -16.27
C ALA A 219 -6.13 13.80 -17.45
N ASP A 220 -5.26 14.44 -18.27
CA ASP A 220 -5.64 15.29 -19.38
C ASP A 220 -5.48 14.58 -20.73
N PHE A 221 -5.18 13.28 -20.75
CA PHE A 221 -4.99 12.52 -21.99
C PHE A 221 -6.29 12.41 -22.77
N ASP A 222 -6.17 12.73 -24.05
CA ASP A 222 -7.24 12.61 -25.06
C ASP A 222 -6.97 11.46 -26.03
N THR A 223 -7.79 11.38 -27.08
CA THR A 223 -7.66 10.36 -28.12
C THR A 223 -6.29 10.36 -28.80
N GLU A 224 -5.66 11.53 -28.99
CA GLU A 224 -4.34 11.63 -29.61
C GLU A 224 -3.26 11.00 -28.73
N ASN A 225 -3.28 11.28 -27.44
CA ASN A 225 -2.35 10.68 -26.48
C ASN A 225 -2.52 9.15 -26.39
N LEU A 226 -3.76 8.66 -26.30
CA LEU A 226 -4.02 7.21 -26.26
C LEU A 226 -3.58 6.53 -27.57
N ALA A 227 -3.78 7.18 -28.72
CA ALA A 227 -3.31 6.65 -30.01
C ALA A 227 -1.78 6.63 -30.09
N SER A 228 -1.10 7.65 -29.56
CA SER A 228 0.37 7.70 -29.41
C SER A 228 0.87 6.54 -28.54
N MET A 229 0.26 6.33 -27.37
CA MET A 229 0.59 5.20 -26.49
C MET A 229 0.42 3.84 -27.18
N MET A 230 -0.63 3.66 -27.98
CA MET A 230 -0.84 2.40 -28.73
C MET A 230 0.24 2.18 -29.80
N LYS A 231 0.65 3.24 -30.50
CA LYS A 231 1.75 3.19 -31.48
C LYS A 231 3.06 2.84 -30.79
N PHE A 232 3.35 3.50 -29.69
CA PHE A 232 4.55 3.22 -28.91
C PHE A 232 4.56 1.78 -28.34
N ALA A 233 3.44 1.26 -27.85
CA ALA A 233 3.32 -0.14 -27.44
C ALA A 233 3.65 -1.11 -28.57
N LYS A 234 3.23 -0.79 -29.81
CA LYS A 234 3.57 -1.56 -31.00
C LYS A 234 5.08 -1.50 -31.30
N GLU A 235 5.68 -0.33 -31.19
CA GLU A 235 7.13 -0.14 -31.40
C GLU A 235 7.94 -0.93 -30.37
N LEU A 236 7.56 -0.89 -29.09
CA LEU A 236 8.19 -1.68 -28.02
C LEU A 236 8.11 -3.20 -28.30
N ASN A 237 6.95 -3.66 -28.80
CA ASN A 237 6.79 -5.07 -29.16
C ASN A 237 7.62 -5.47 -30.39
N GLU A 238 7.62 -4.67 -31.44
CA GLU A 238 8.40 -4.89 -32.67
C GLU A 238 9.90 -4.77 -32.41
N GLY A 239 10.32 -3.93 -31.45
CA GLY A 239 11.69 -3.75 -31.01
C GLY A 239 12.20 -4.81 -30.04
N GLY A 240 11.38 -5.80 -29.66
CA GLY A 240 11.76 -6.85 -28.72
C GLY A 240 11.85 -6.39 -27.25
N VAL A 241 11.37 -5.19 -26.94
CA VAL A 241 11.38 -4.68 -25.57
C VAL A 241 10.30 -5.36 -24.73
N ILE A 242 9.09 -5.50 -25.26
CA ILE A 242 7.98 -6.21 -24.60
C ILE A 242 7.46 -7.34 -25.49
N HIS A 243 6.78 -8.30 -24.88
CA HIS A 243 6.03 -9.32 -25.59
C HIS A 243 4.54 -9.16 -25.32
N LEU A 244 3.78 -8.79 -26.39
CA LEU A 244 2.32 -8.62 -26.32
C LEU A 244 1.61 -9.86 -26.87
N GLY A 245 0.48 -10.23 -26.28
CA GLY A 245 -0.41 -11.26 -26.82
C GLY A 245 -0.51 -12.56 -26.02
N GLU A 246 0.28 -12.72 -24.99
CA GLU A 246 0.17 -13.82 -24.02
C GLU A 246 -0.14 -13.27 -22.62
N ASN A 247 -0.73 -14.11 -21.75
CA ASN A 247 -0.89 -13.76 -20.35
C ASN A 247 0.49 -13.71 -19.68
N TYR A 248 0.68 -12.74 -18.77
CA TYR A 248 1.89 -12.63 -17.98
C TYR A 248 2.18 -13.94 -17.22
N ASP A 249 3.40 -14.48 -17.45
CA ASP A 249 3.89 -15.67 -16.78
C ASP A 249 5.30 -15.44 -16.20
N LYS A 250 5.36 -15.25 -14.88
CA LYS A 250 6.63 -15.03 -14.17
C LYS A 250 7.69 -16.12 -14.40
N THR A 251 7.27 -17.32 -14.80
CA THR A 251 8.21 -18.42 -15.08
C THR A 251 9.09 -18.16 -16.31
N ASN A 252 8.67 -17.28 -17.22
CA ASN A 252 9.46 -16.87 -18.38
C ASN A 252 10.75 -16.12 -17.99
N TYR A 253 10.69 -15.31 -16.94
CA TYR A 253 11.87 -14.65 -16.38
C TYR A 253 12.86 -15.67 -15.81
N PHE A 254 12.40 -16.57 -14.96
CA PHE A 254 13.23 -17.61 -14.35
C PHE A 254 13.71 -18.65 -15.37
N GLY A 255 12.97 -18.85 -16.45
CA GLY A 255 13.33 -19.70 -17.59
C GLY A 255 14.28 -19.07 -18.61
N GLY A 256 14.68 -17.79 -18.42
CA GLY A 256 15.58 -17.07 -19.33
C GLY A 256 14.96 -16.75 -20.71
N LYS A 257 13.64 -16.70 -20.82
CA LYS A 257 12.92 -16.28 -22.02
C LYS A 257 12.80 -14.76 -22.11
N CYS A 258 12.72 -14.07 -20.95
CA CYS A 258 12.84 -12.62 -20.87
C CYS A 258 13.94 -12.21 -19.90
N ALA A 259 14.56 -11.07 -20.17
CA ALA A 259 15.70 -10.57 -19.40
C ALA A 259 15.29 -9.64 -18.25
N GLY A 260 14.00 -9.32 -18.09
CA GLY A 260 13.56 -8.42 -17.04
C GLY A 260 12.07 -8.49 -16.75
N GLN A 261 11.71 -7.80 -15.68
CA GLN A 261 10.33 -7.61 -15.22
C GLN A 261 10.13 -6.17 -14.79
N LEU A 262 8.90 -5.66 -14.97
CA LEU A 262 8.44 -4.39 -14.44
C LEU A 262 7.39 -4.68 -13.38
N LEU A 263 7.67 -4.30 -12.14
CA LEU A 263 6.86 -4.68 -10.97
C LEU A 263 6.80 -3.53 -9.97
N TRP A 264 5.80 -3.55 -9.08
CA TRP A 264 5.87 -2.80 -7.84
C TRP A 264 7.06 -3.25 -7.00
N ALA A 265 7.76 -2.32 -6.36
CA ALA A 265 8.88 -2.65 -5.48
C ALA A 265 8.47 -3.61 -4.35
N SER A 266 7.23 -3.51 -3.86
CA SER A 266 6.68 -4.44 -2.86
C SER A 266 6.49 -5.87 -3.37
N ASP A 267 6.43 -6.08 -4.68
CA ASP A 267 6.21 -7.40 -5.29
C ASP A 267 7.52 -8.12 -5.64
N ALA A 268 8.65 -7.44 -5.53
CA ALA A 268 9.97 -7.95 -5.92
C ALA A 268 10.27 -9.34 -5.34
N GLN A 269 9.99 -9.54 -4.06
CA GLN A 269 10.23 -10.80 -3.36
C GLN A 269 9.48 -11.97 -3.98
N ASN A 270 8.29 -11.74 -4.55
CA ASN A 270 7.42 -12.79 -5.08
C ASN A 270 7.66 -13.08 -6.56
N TYR A 271 8.21 -12.12 -7.31
CA TYR A 271 8.26 -12.17 -8.77
C TYR A 271 9.67 -12.03 -9.35
N ALA A 272 10.56 -11.30 -8.68
CA ALA A 272 11.94 -11.11 -9.13
C ALA A 272 12.94 -12.04 -8.42
N TYR A 273 12.49 -12.81 -7.44
CA TYR A 273 13.30 -13.74 -6.64
C TYR A 273 12.72 -15.13 -6.64
N SER A 274 13.63 -16.11 -6.64
CA SER A 274 13.34 -17.51 -6.35
C SER A 274 14.57 -18.11 -5.67
N ASP A 275 14.39 -18.77 -4.54
CA ASP A 275 15.46 -19.45 -3.82
C ASP A 275 16.14 -20.57 -4.65
N ASP A 276 15.40 -21.10 -5.62
CA ASP A 276 15.86 -22.14 -6.54
C ASP A 276 16.53 -21.58 -7.81
N SER A 277 16.44 -20.27 -8.08
CA SER A 277 17.00 -19.66 -9.27
C SER A 277 18.46 -19.26 -9.05
N GLN A 278 19.30 -19.48 -10.08
CA GLN A 278 20.68 -18.98 -10.11
C GLN A 278 20.81 -17.62 -10.80
N ILE A 279 19.67 -16.90 -10.96
CA ILE A 279 19.63 -15.62 -11.65
C ILE A 279 20.10 -14.52 -10.70
N THR A 280 21.07 -13.74 -11.15
CA THR A 280 21.44 -12.48 -10.48
C THR A 280 20.46 -11.39 -10.91
N THR A 281 19.48 -11.10 -10.06
CA THR A 281 18.53 -10.00 -10.29
C THR A 281 19.12 -8.69 -9.81
N VAL A 282 19.17 -7.71 -10.70
CA VAL A 282 19.57 -6.32 -10.42
C VAL A 282 18.39 -5.38 -10.63
N ILE A 283 18.43 -4.23 -9.95
CA ILE A 283 17.34 -3.25 -9.95
C ILE A 283 17.78 -2.06 -10.78
N GLY A 284 16.93 -1.62 -11.72
CA GLY A 284 17.11 -0.40 -12.49
C GLY A 284 16.16 0.71 -12.01
N LYS A 285 16.57 1.95 -12.16
CA LYS A 285 15.68 3.10 -12.02
C LYS A 285 14.56 3.06 -13.07
N PHE A 286 13.53 3.84 -12.86
CA PHE A 286 12.50 4.01 -13.88
C PHE A 286 13.07 4.73 -15.10
N ILE A 287 12.73 4.23 -16.27
CA ILE A 287 13.26 4.72 -17.55
C ILE A 287 12.76 6.13 -17.85
N SER A 288 13.65 6.97 -18.36
CA SER A 288 13.33 8.34 -18.75
C SER A 288 13.91 8.71 -20.11
N THR A 289 13.36 9.75 -20.73
CA THR A 289 14.03 10.48 -21.80
C THR A 289 15.19 11.31 -21.21
N GLU A 290 16.13 11.78 -22.04
CA GLU A 290 17.24 12.62 -21.59
C GLU A 290 16.76 13.94 -20.94
N GLU A 291 15.72 14.56 -21.50
CA GLU A 291 15.11 15.79 -21.01
C GLU A 291 13.60 15.63 -20.86
N PRO A 292 13.12 14.94 -19.82
CA PRO A 292 11.69 14.65 -19.67
C PRO A 292 10.92 15.93 -19.32
N LEU A 293 9.82 16.16 -20.02
CA LEU A 293 8.91 17.28 -19.72
C LEU A 293 8.10 17.05 -18.43
N ARG A 294 7.93 15.79 -18.05
CA ARG A 294 7.39 15.32 -16.76
C ARG A 294 8.12 14.04 -16.37
N SER A 295 8.15 13.71 -15.09
CA SER A 295 8.80 12.48 -14.64
C SER A 295 8.15 11.21 -15.21
N GLY A 296 6.84 11.12 -15.16
CA GLY A 296 6.12 9.88 -15.49
C GLY A 296 6.36 8.73 -14.49
N TRP A 297 7.28 8.89 -13.55
CA TRP A 297 7.50 7.91 -12.50
C TRP A 297 6.61 8.18 -11.29
N TYR A 298 5.68 7.29 -11.03
CA TYR A 298 4.65 7.49 -10.01
C TYR A 298 4.98 6.77 -8.72
N VAL A 299 4.73 7.48 -7.61
CA VAL A 299 4.87 6.96 -6.26
C VAL A 299 3.54 7.04 -5.51
N LYS A 300 3.26 6.04 -4.68
CA LYS A 300 2.11 6.01 -3.78
C LYS A 300 2.46 5.29 -2.48
N PRO A 301 1.74 5.56 -1.38
CA PRO A 301 1.78 4.69 -0.22
C PRO A 301 1.42 3.25 -0.56
N THR A 302 2.13 2.29 0.04
CA THR A 302 1.73 0.87 -0.03
C THR A 302 0.37 0.67 0.63
N SER A 303 0.20 1.31 1.77
CA SER A 303 -1.05 1.45 2.52
C SER A 303 -0.88 2.54 3.57
N LEU A 304 -2.00 2.95 4.17
CA LEU A 304 -2.06 3.95 5.22
C LEU A 304 -2.82 3.39 6.41
N TYR A 305 -2.59 3.99 7.58
CA TYR A 305 -3.46 3.81 8.74
C TYR A 305 -4.24 5.09 9.03
N ALA A 306 -5.52 4.95 9.29
CA ALA A 306 -6.43 6.02 9.67
C ALA A 306 -7.15 5.68 10.97
N ILE A 307 -7.59 6.71 11.71
CA ILE A 307 -8.51 6.56 12.84
C ILE A 307 -9.91 6.98 12.38
N SER A 308 -10.90 6.10 12.58
CA SER A 308 -12.29 6.41 12.27
C SER A 308 -12.75 7.65 13.04
N LYS A 309 -13.47 8.54 12.37
CA LYS A 309 -14.11 9.66 13.05
C LYS A 309 -15.18 9.23 14.06
N ASN A 310 -15.65 7.99 13.98
CA ASN A 310 -16.65 7.41 14.88
C ASN A 310 -16.00 6.66 16.04
N SER A 311 -14.67 6.70 16.20
CA SER A 311 -13.98 6.12 17.37
C SER A 311 -14.45 6.81 18.65
N ASP A 312 -14.84 6.01 19.64
CA ASP A 312 -15.28 6.50 20.94
C ASP A 312 -14.10 6.99 21.82
N ASP A 313 -12.89 6.47 21.56
CA ASP A 313 -11.64 6.87 22.25
C ASP A 313 -10.47 7.03 21.24
N PRO A 314 -10.42 8.17 20.52
CA PRO A 314 -9.38 8.41 19.51
C PRO A 314 -7.98 8.56 20.12
N GLN A 315 -7.84 8.90 21.41
CA GLN A 315 -6.57 9.00 22.11
C GLN A 315 -5.95 7.61 22.31
N SER A 316 -6.74 6.65 22.81
CA SER A 316 -6.29 5.26 22.94
C SER A 316 -6.01 4.62 21.57
N ALA A 317 -6.83 4.92 20.56
CA ALA A 317 -6.57 4.52 19.18
C ALA A 317 -5.24 5.11 18.66
N ALA A 318 -4.96 6.38 18.96
CA ALA A 318 -3.71 7.05 18.57
C ALA A 318 -2.47 6.43 19.23
N ARG A 319 -2.56 5.99 20.49
CA ARG A 319 -1.47 5.27 21.17
C ARG A 319 -1.15 3.94 20.47
N LEU A 320 -2.19 3.18 20.10
CA LEU A 320 -1.99 1.95 19.31
C LEU A 320 -1.43 2.27 17.91
N LEU A 321 -1.95 3.28 17.25
CA LEU A 321 -1.47 3.72 15.93
C LEU A 321 0.02 4.12 15.99
N ASN A 322 0.40 4.87 17.04
CA ASN A 322 1.80 5.24 17.25
C ASN A 322 2.69 4.00 17.44
N TYR A 323 2.25 3.03 18.24
CA TYR A 323 2.98 1.77 18.42
C TYR A 323 3.13 1.00 17.10
N LEU A 324 2.05 0.90 16.30
CA LEU A 324 2.07 0.21 15.01
C LEU A 324 3.03 0.84 13.99
N LEU A 325 3.26 2.14 14.07
CA LEU A 325 4.10 2.90 13.12
C LEU A 325 5.52 3.14 13.64
N ASN A 326 5.66 3.44 14.94
CA ASN A 326 6.88 3.98 15.55
C ASN A 326 7.49 3.06 16.62
N GLY A 327 6.77 2.01 17.05
CA GLY A 327 7.22 1.11 18.12
C GLY A 327 8.39 0.21 17.68
N GLU A 328 9.43 0.09 18.53
CA GLU A 328 10.62 -0.70 18.27
C GLU A 328 10.26 -2.19 18.05
N GLU A 329 9.49 -2.79 18.96
CA GLU A 329 9.10 -4.19 18.89
C GLU A 329 8.22 -4.47 17.66
N MET A 330 7.33 -3.52 17.31
CA MET A 330 6.50 -3.66 16.13
C MET A 330 7.32 -3.56 14.85
N ALA A 331 8.32 -2.66 14.81
CA ALA A 331 9.24 -2.54 13.69
C ALA A 331 10.04 -3.85 13.49
N GLU A 332 10.58 -4.45 14.57
CA GLU A 332 11.28 -5.73 14.50
C GLU A 332 10.37 -6.87 14.00
N LEU A 333 9.13 -6.93 14.48
CA LEU A 333 8.17 -7.97 14.10
C LEU A 333 7.74 -7.85 12.63
N GLN A 334 7.50 -6.63 12.16
CA GLN A 334 7.05 -6.34 10.81
C GLN A 334 8.19 -6.41 9.80
N GLY A 335 9.41 -5.99 10.20
CA GLY A 335 10.51 -5.83 9.25
C GLY A 335 10.11 -4.93 8.08
N ILE A 336 10.36 -5.40 6.87
CA ILE A 336 9.99 -4.71 5.61
C ILE A 336 8.82 -5.39 4.88
N GLU A 337 8.02 -6.21 5.55
CA GLU A 337 6.87 -6.93 4.94
C GLU A 337 5.81 -6.00 4.34
N LYS A 338 5.68 -4.77 4.84
CA LYS A 338 4.82 -3.71 4.28
C LYS A 338 5.61 -2.67 3.48
N GLY A 339 6.82 -2.97 3.07
CA GLY A 339 7.79 -2.05 2.48
C GLY A 339 8.69 -1.40 3.54
N ILE A 340 9.63 -0.55 3.10
CA ILE A 340 10.50 0.19 4.02
C ILE A 340 9.63 1.16 4.83
N PRO A 341 9.66 1.10 6.18
CA PRO A 341 8.90 2.03 7.01
C PRO A 341 9.29 3.48 6.72
N LEU A 342 8.33 4.39 6.71
CA LEU A 342 8.60 5.82 6.61
C LEU A 342 8.98 6.43 7.95
N SER A 343 8.56 5.80 9.05
CA SER A 343 8.93 6.23 10.40
C SER A 343 10.44 6.16 10.60
N ARG A 344 11.04 7.27 10.99
CA ARG A 344 12.47 7.36 11.31
C ARG A 344 12.85 6.42 12.45
N SER A 345 12.06 6.35 13.53
CA SER A 345 12.36 5.45 14.67
C SER A 345 12.29 3.98 14.27
N ALA A 346 11.33 3.59 13.43
CA ALA A 346 11.25 2.23 12.92
C ALA A 346 12.45 1.88 12.01
N LEU A 347 12.87 2.81 11.15
CA LEU A 347 14.06 2.63 10.31
C LEU A 347 15.33 2.48 11.14
N GLU A 348 15.54 3.34 12.14
CA GLU A 348 16.69 3.28 13.07
C GLU A 348 16.73 1.95 13.80
N THR A 349 15.57 1.42 14.22
CA THR A 349 15.46 0.10 14.84
C THR A 349 15.92 -1.00 13.90
N LEU A 350 15.39 -1.03 12.67
CA LEU A 350 15.73 -2.07 11.69
C LEU A 350 17.20 -2.01 11.25
N ASP A 351 17.76 -0.81 11.11
CA ASP A 351 19.18 -0.61 10.79
C ASP A 351 20.07 -1.12 11.92
N GLY A 352 19.77 -0.74 13.17
CA GLY A 352 20.48 -1.20 14.35
C GLY A 352 20.45 -2.71 14.58
N LYS A 353 19.45 -3.41 14.02
CA LYS A 353 19.29 -4.88 14.05
C LYS A 353 19.83 -5.57 12.80
N GLU A 354 20.47 -4.84 11.87
CA GLU A 354 20.99 -5.37 10.60
C GLU A 354 19.92 -6.06 9.72
N MET A 355 18.66 -5.62 9.83
CA MET A 355 17.52 -6.19 9.08
C MET A 355 17.34 -5.58 7.68
N LEU A 356 18.10 -4.56 7.32
CA LEU A 356 18.01 -3.81 6.08
C LEU A 356 19.01 -4.32 5.02
N THR A 357 18.98 -5.60 4.68
CA THR A 357 20.01 -6.24 3.81
C THR A 357 19.44 -6.95 2.59
N SER A 358 18.13 -6.96 2.38
CA SER A 358 17.49 -7.69 1.26
C SER A 358 17.43 -6.84 -0.01
N THR A 359 17.13 -7.48 -1.15
CA THR A 359 16.90 -6.76 -2.41
C THR A 359 15.57 -6.00 -2.40
N ALA A 360 14.57 -6.49 -1.66
CA ALA A 360 13.36 -5.73 -1.41
C ALA A 360 13.69 -4.41 -0.67
N TYR A 361 14.65 -4.45 0.26
CA TYR A 361 15.20 -3.24 0.86
C TYR A 361 15.86 -2.33 -0.17
N ASN A 362 16.72 -2.85 -1.04
CA ASN A 362 17.40 -2.05 -2.05
C ASN A 362 16.42 -1.37 -3.01
N ALA A 363 15.34 -2.09 -3.42
CA ALA A 363 14.27 -1.52 -4.23
C ALA A 363 13.52 -0.39 -3.51
N GLY A 364 13.09 -0.64 -2.28
CA GLY A 364 12.40 0.36 -1.49
C GLY A 364 13.29 1.57 -1.16
N LYS A 365 14.59 1.33 -0.88
CA LYS A 365 15.57 2.41 -0.66
C LYS A 365 15.74 3.27 -1.91
N MET A 366 15.85 2.67 -3.09
CA MET A 366 15.91 3.42 -4.34
C MET A 366 14.68 4.32 -4.51
N ILE A 367 13.48 3.82 -4.20
CA ILE A 367 12.24 4.62 -4.25
C ILE A 367 12.30 5.78 -3.26
N THR A 368 12.72 5.53 -2.02
CA THR A 368 12.81 6.58 -1.00
C THR A 368 13.85 7.63 -1.39
N ASP A 369 15.02 7.21 -1.88
CA ASP A 369 16.09 8.11 -2.31
C ASP A 369 15.71 8.94 -3.55
N SER A 370 14.86 8.38 -4.44
CA SER A 370 14.40 9.05 -5.68
C SER A 370 13.04 9.75 -5.53
N GLN A 371 12.50 9.89 -4.33
CA GLN A 371 11.16 10.44 -4.09
C GLN A 371 10.96 11.81 -4.78
N ASN A 372 11.96 12.68 -4.74
CA ASN A 372 11.92 14.00 -5.39
C ASN A 372 11.89 13.95 -6.93
N GLU A 373 12.22 12.81 -7.52
CA GLU A 373 12.17 12.58 -8.98
C GLU A 373 10.80 12.03 -9.40
N MET A 374 9.93 11.66 -8.45
CA MET A 374 8.64 11.04 -8.69
C MET A 374 7.49 12.03 -8.58
N GLN A 375 6.34 11.60 -9.05
CA GLN A 375 5.08 12.33 -8.88
C GLN A 375 4.03 11.44 -8.20
N PRO A 376 3.12 12.03 -7.40
CA PRO A 376 2.08 11.27 -6.73
C PRO A 376 1.19 10.54 -7.72
N MET A 377 0.86 9.29 -7.43
CA MET A 377 -0.08 8.53 -8.21
C MET A 377 -1.49 9.08 -8.08
N THR A 378 -2.17 9.28 -9.19
CA THR A 378 -3.56 9.77 -9.20
C THR A 378 -4.55 8.62 -9.41
N LYS A 379 -5.78 8.78 -8.90
CA LYS A 379 -6.84 7.76 -9.00
C LYS A 379 -7.06 7.21 -10.41
N GLY A 380 -7.03 8.07 -11.44
CA GLY A 380 -7.27 7.67 -12.83
C GLY A 380 -6.20 6.74 -13.43
N LEU A 381 -5.01 6.67 -12.81
CA LEU A 381 -3.91 5.81 -13.27
C LEU A 381 -4.12 4.32 -12.94
N GLU A 382 -4.96 4.00 -11.96
CA GLU A 382 -5.30 2.63 -11.58
C GLU A 382 -6.76 2.27 -11.92
N ASP A 383 -7.39 3.03 -12.82
CA ASP A 383 -8.73 2.75 -13.29
C ASP A 383 -8.76 1.46 -14.12
N THR A 384 -9.22 0.39 -13.49
CA THR A 384 -9.22 -0.95 -14.08
C THR A 384 -10.10 -1.03 -15.33
N GLU A 385 -11.21 -0.30 -15.39
CA GLU A 385 -12.12 -0.31 -16.55
C GLU A 385 -11.44 0.36 -17.74
N LYS A 386 -10.83 1.53 -17.52
CA LYS A 386 -10.08 2.24 -18.56
C LYS A 386 -8.89 1.43 -19.06
N ILE A 387 -8.12 0.83 -18.15
CA ILE A 387 -6.97 -0.01 -18.49
C ILE A 387 -7.41 -1.21 -19.33
N ASN A 388 -8.42 -1.94 -18.89
CA ASN A 388 -8.93 -3.09 -19.64
C ASN A 388 -9.46 -2.67 -21.02
N SER A 389 -10.21 -1.57 -21.11
CA SER A 389 -10.68 -1.03 -22.39
C SER A 389 -9.50 -0.69 -23.32
N PHE A 390 -8.45 -0.04 -22.80
CA PHE A 390 -7.26 0.28 -23.57
C PHE A 390 -6.60 -0.97 -24.16
N PHE A 391 -6.38 -2.02 -23.38
CA PHE A 391 -5.71 -3.23 -23.87
C PHE A 391 -6.57 -4.04 -24.84
N VAL A 392 -7.89 -4.07 -24.67
CA VAL A 392 -8.80 -4.65 -25.69
C VAL A 392 -8.69 -3.90 -27.03
N GLN A 393 -8.62 -2.58 -26.99
CA GLN A 393 -8.50 -1.78 -28.22
C GLN A 393 -7.08 -1.85 -28.80
N LEU A 394 -6.04 -1.91 -27.96
CA LEU A 394 -4.66 -2.14 -28.40
C LEU A 394 -4.54 -3.45 -29.18
N GLU A 395 -5.15 -4.54 -28.70
CA GLU A 395 -5.15 -5.83 -29.40
C GLU A 395 -5.75 -5.74 -30.81
N GLN A 396 -6.87 -5.00 -30.97
CA GLN A 396 -7.50 -4.78 -32.29
C GLN A 396 -6.61 -3.95 -33.22
N TYR A 397 -5.91 -2.93 -32.67
CA TYR A 397 -4.92 -2.17 -33.43
C TYR A 397 -3.73 -3.05 -33.84
N MET A 398 -3.20 -3.87 -32.94
CA MET A 398 -2.08 -4.79 -33.24
C MET A 398 -2.42 -5.81 -34.32
N LYS A 399 -3.67 -6.28 -34.36
CA LYS A 399 -4.18 -7.18 -35.41
C LYS A 399 -4.46 -6.47 -36.75
N GLY A 400 -4.36 -5.14 -36.79
CA GLY A 400 -4.70 -4.35 -37.99
C GLY A 400 -6.20 -4.23 -38.28
N GLU A 401 -7.05 -4.55 -37.29
CA GLU A 401 -8.50 -4.46 -37.40
C GLU A 401 -9.00 -3.00 -37.28
N LYS A 402 -8.22 -2.15 -36.60
CA LYS A 402 -8.46 -0.72 -36.41
C LYS A 402 -7.18 0.10 -36.61
N THR A 403 -7.34 1.39 -36.92
CA THR A 403 -6.24 2.36 -36.75
C THR A 403 -6.06 2.70 -35.27
N ALA A 404 -4.89 3.23 -34.88
CA ALA A 404 -4.63 3.63 -33.51
C ALA A 404 -5.63 4.70 -33.02
N GLU A 405 -5.99 5.65 -33.90
CA GLU A 405 -6.95 6.73 -33.59
C GLU A 405 -8.37 6.19 -33.38
N ALA A 406 -8.81 5.21 -34.19
CA ALA A 406 -10.13 4.59 -34.05
C ALA A 406 -10.17 3.76 -32.74
N ALA A 407 -9.13 3.00 -32.46
CA ALA A 407 -9.01 2.22 -31.21
C ALA A 407 -9.00 3.12 -29.97
N ALA A 408 -8.22 4.20 -29.99
CA ALA A 408 -8.17 5.18 -28.91
C ALA A 408 -9.51 5.91 -28.68
N GLY A 409 -10.24 6.22 -29.77
CA GLY A 409 -11.58 6.81 -29.68
C GLY A 409 -12.58 5.92 -28.93
N ASP A 410 -12.49 4.61 -29.12
CA ASP A 410 -13.37 3.64 -28.46
C ASP A 410 -13.04 3.47 -26.95
N VAL A 411 -11.79 3.71 -26.54
CA VAL A 411 -11.43 3.73 -25.11
C VAL A 411 -12.14 4.87 -24.37
N ILE A 412 -12.17 6.08 -24.96
CA ILE A 412 -12.80 7.27 -24.36
C ILE A 412 -14.32 7.12 -24.28
N LEU A 413 -14.93 6.46 -25.27
CA LEU A 413 -16.39 6.29 -25.30
C LEU A 413 -16.90 5.24 -24.31
N GLN A 414 -16.03 4.36 -23.79
CA GLN A 414 -16.39 3.28 -22.87
C GLN A 414 -16.07 3.60 -21.40
N GLY A 415 -15.25 4.61 -21.12
CA GLY A 415 -14.91 5.13 -19.78
C GLY A 415 -15.64 6.43 -19.51
#